data_e82e9bd2bfc3521f42941a05bf77ff15
#
_entry.id   e82e9bd2bfc3521f42941a05bf77ff15
#
_cell.length_a   1.000
_cell.length_b   1.000
_cell.length_c   1.000
_cell.angle_alpha   90.00
_cell.angle_beta   90.00
_cell.angle_gamma   90.00
#
_symmetry.space_group_name_H-M   'P 1'
#
loop_
_entity.id
_entity.type
_entity.pdbx_description
1 polymer ?
#
loop_
_entity_poly.entity_id
_entity_poly.type
_entity_poly.pdbx_seq_one_letter_code
_entity_poly.pdbx_strand_id
1 'polypeptide(L)'
;MIVAVIPARGGSKRIPRKNIKEFCGKPMIAWSIEAAKASGCFDRIVVSTDDEEIAEVARSWGAWVPFMRPRELSDDYTGTLPVIRNAVDWINQNDSQVKYACCLYATAPFVSPEDLQRGYSLLKQESASFAFSVTNYAFPIQRAIRITESGRVAMFNPQHFNSRSQDLEEAWHDAGQFYWGTKEAWLKEQTLFNERAVAVKLPRHRVQDIDTHEDWVRAEWMFRAMKSKE
;
A
#
# COMPACT_ATOMS: atom_id res chain seq x y z
N MET A 1 -17.90 -2.30 12.24
CA MET A 1 -17.36 -1.13 11.52
C MET A 1 -16.32 -1.58 10.51
N ILE A 2 -16.21 -0.89 9.38
CA ILE A 2 -15.21 -1.08 8.33
C ILE A 2 -14.35 0.17 8.29
N VAL A 3 -13.02 0.02 8.43
CA VAL A 3 -12.12 1.17 8.54
C VAL A 3 -11.00 1.12 7.49
N ALA A 4 -10.67 2.28 6.90
CA ALA A 4 -9.38 2.48 6.27
C ALA A 4 -8.40 2.98 7.34
N VAL A 5 -7.22 2.41 7.40
CA VAL A 5 -6.12 2.93 8.23
C VAL A 5 -5.00 3.33 7.28
N ILE A 6 -4.64 4.62 7.29
CA ILE A 6 -3.57 5.20 6.48
C ILE A 6 -2.36 5.47 7.39
N PRO A 7 -1.32 4.61 7.35
CA PRO A 7 -0.10 4.86 8.10
C PRO A 7 0.71 5.98 7.44
N ALA A 8 1.01 7.05 8.19
CA ALA A 8 1.73 8.21 7.68
C ALA A 8 2.68 8.79 8.75
N ARG A 9 3.90 8.21 8.86
CA ARG A 9 4.90 8.71 9.82
C ARG A 9 5.58 9.99 9.33
N GLY A 10 6.04 10.83 10.28
CA GLY A 10 6.77 12.07 10.00
C GLY A 10 8.20 11.85 9.48
N GLY A 11 8.83 10.74 9.87
CA GLY A 11 10.27 10.47 9.69
C GLY A 11 10.71 9.99 8.31
N SER A 12 10.12 10.46 7.21
CA SER A 12 10.56 10.10 5.84
C SER A 12 11.92 10.69 5.50
N LYS A 13 12.97 9.85 5.39
CA LYS A 13 14.37 10.26 5.19
C LYS A 13 14.74 10.52 3.73
N ARG A 14 14.35 9.61 2.81
CA ARG A 14 14.71 9.66 1.38
C ARG A 14 13.98 10.78 0.63
N ILE A 15 12.72 11.02 1.00
CA ILE A 15 11.91 12.13 0.51
C ILE A 15 11.35 12.85 1.74
N PRO A 16 11.92 13.98 2.16
CA PRO A 16 11.45 14.71 3.34
C PRO A 16 9.96 15.06 3.24
N ARG A 17 9.22 14.83 4.34
CA ARG A 17 7.78 15.12 4.43
C ARG A 17 6.93 14.41 3.35
N LYS A 18 7.35 13.25 2.85
CA LYS A 18 6.79 12.50 1.71
C LYS A 18 5.26 12.45 1.73
N ASN A 19 4.66 12.17 2.89
CA ASN A 19 3.21 11.96 3.02
C ASN A 19 2.37 13.22 2.78
N ILE A 20 2.92 14.41 3.03
CA ILE A 20 2.24 15.71 2.84
C ILE A 20 2.90 16.58 1.78
N LYS A 21 3.99 16.13 1.18
CA LYS A 21 4.62 16.81 0.03
C LYS A 21 3.60 16.88 -1.11
N GLU A 22 3.56 18.03 -1.79
CA GLU A 22 2.68 18.22 -2.94
C GLU A 22 3.03 17.25 -4.07
N PHE A 23 2.03 16.48 -4.50
CA PHE A 23 2.08 15.58 -5.65
C PHE A 23 0.95 15.89 -6.60
N CYS A 24 1.26 16.39 -7.79
CA CYS A 24 0.28 16.70 -8.83
C CYS A 24 -0.90 17.55 -8.33
N GLY A 25 -0.61 18.63 -7.57
CA GLY A 25 -1.58 19.66 -7.18
C GLY A 25 -2.23 19.50 -5.81
N LYS A 26 -1.89 18.45 -5.02
CA LYS A 26 -2.35 18.30 -3.63
C LYS A 26 -1.37 17.47 -2.78
N PRO A 27 -1.47 17.48 -1.44
CA PRO A 27 -0.64 16.64 -0.59
C PRO A 27 -0.76 15.16 -0.98
N MET A 28 0.34 14.42 -0.97
CA MET A 28 0.38 13.00 -1.37
C MET A 28 -0.70 12.16 -0.68
N ILE A 29 -0.87 12.29 0.64
CA ILE A 29 -1.86 11.56 1.44
C ILE A 29 -3.31 11.85 1.00
N ALA A 30 -3.57 13.03 0.42
CA ALA A 30 -4.90 13.43 0.01
C ALA A 30 -5.47 12.53 -1.10
N TRP A 31 -4.62 12.01 -1.97
CA TRP A 31 -5.03 11.07 -3.02
C TRP A 31 -5.63 9.80 -2.44
N SER A 32 -4.97 9.23 -1.43
CA SER A 32 -5.46 8.03 -0.74
C SER A 32 -6.74 8.31 0.06
N ILE A 33 -6.82 9.45 0.74
CA ILE A 33 -8.03 9.84 1.49
C ILE A 33 -9.23 10.01 0.55
N GLU A 34 -9.05 10.67 -0.58
CA GLU A 34 -10.12 10.88 -1.56
C GLU A 34 -10.58 9.57 -2.21
N ALA A 35 -9.64 8.69 -2.60
CA ALA A 35 -9.97 7.39 -3.13
C ALA A 35 -10.75 6.54 -2.12
N ALA A 36 -10.34 6.56 -0.85
CA ALA A 36 -11.07 5.88 0.22
C ALA A 36 -12.50 6.43 0.39
N LYS A 37 -12.67 7.77 0.38
CA LYS A 37 -14.01 8.40 0.43
C LYS A 37 -14.86 8.00 -0.76
N ALA A 38 -14.32 8.13 -1.97
CA ALA A 38 -15.03 7.85 -3.20
C ALA A 38 -15.42 6.35 -3.34
N SER A 39 -14.67 5.44 -2.69
CA SER A 39 -14.99 4.01 -2.70
C SER A 39 -16.31 3.67 -2.00
N GLY A 40 -16.74 4.49 -1.04
CA GLY A 40 -17.92 4.21 -0.22
C GLY A 40 -17.82 2.96 0.66
N CYS A 41 -16.61 2.37 0.80
CA CYS A 41 -16.42 1.12 1.55
C CYS A 41 -16.30 1.33 3.06
N PHE A 42 -15.95 2.52 3.52
CA PHE A 42 -15.46 2.74 4.88
C PHE A 42 -16.43 3.58 5.72
N ASP A 43 -16.68 3.14 6.95
CA ASP A 43 -17.37 3.92 7.96
C ASP A 43 -16.47 5.02 8.53
N ARG A 44 -15.15 4.79 8.58
CA ARG A 44 -14.13 5.73 9.02
C ARG A 44 -12.86 5.60 8.18
N ILE A 45 -12.21 6.74 7.91
CA ILE A 45 -10.89 6.83 7.30
C ILE A 45 -9.97 7.40 8.37
N VAL A 46 -9.11 6.55 8.91
CA VAL A 46 -8.22 6.85 10.04
C VAL A 46 -6.81 7.07 9.51
N VAL A 47 -6.17 8.16 9.93
CA VAL A 47 -4.73 8.36 9.70
C VAL A 47 -3.99 8.10 11.01
N SER A 48 -3.06 7.14 10.97
CA SER A 48 -2.14 6.83 12.07
C SER A 48 -0.82 7.53 11.81
N THR A 49 -0.52 8.57 12.60
CA THR A 49 0.69 9.39 12.48
C THR A 49 1.27 9.75 13.85
N ASP A 50 2.58 9.98 13.90
CA ASP A 50 3.35 10.50 15.02
C ASP A 50 3.66 12.01 14.88
N ASP A 51 3.10 12.66 13.86
CA ASP A 51 3.46 14.00 13.42
C ASP A 51 2.20 14.89 13.32
N GLU A 52 2.17 15.99 14.06
CA GLU A 52 0.98 16.86 14.15
C GLU A 52 0.69 17.59 12.82
N GLU A 53 1.70 17.99 12.05
CA GLU A 53 1.47 18.61 10.74
C GLU A 53 0.79 17.64 9.77
N ILE A 54 1.20 16.36 9.77
CA ILE A 54 0.53 15.32 9.00
C ILE A 54 -0.91 15.12 9.49
N ALA A 55 -1.11 15.16 10.81
CA ALA A 55 -2.43 15.04 11.40
C ALA A 55 -3.36 16.19 10.98
N GLU A 56 -2.88 17.44 11.01
CA GLU A 56 -3.63 18.61 10.56
C GLU A 56 -3.99 18.53 9.06
N VAL A 57 -3.02 18.18 8.21
CA VAL A 57 -3.28 17.97 6.78
C VAL A 57 -4.33 16.87 6.58
N ALA A 58 -4.19 15.73 7.26
CA ALA A 58 -5.15 14.64 7.14
C ALA A 58 -6.57 15.04 7.56
N ARG A 59 -6.71 15.78 8.69
CA ARG A 59 -8.00 16.31 9.16
C ARG A 59 -8.62 17.29 8.14
N SER A 60 -7.81 18.18 7.54
CA SER A 60 -8.28 19.14 6.52
C SER A 60 -8.84 18.45 5.27
N TRP A 61 -8.35 17.26 4.94
CA TRP A 61 -8.86 16.40 3.87
C TRP A 61 -9.97 15.45 4.34
N GLY A 62 -10.39 15.56 5.63
CA GLY A 62 -11.53 14.88 6.22
C GLY A 62 -11.26 13.45 6.65
N ALA A 63 -10.03 13.11 6.94
CA ALA A 63 -9.69 11.90 7.67
C ALA A 63 -9.83 12.12 9.19
N TRP A 64 -10.03 11.03 9.91
CA TRP A 64 -10.06 11.01 11.35
C TRP A 64 -8.67 10.68 11.92
N VAL A 65 -8.17 11.51 12.85
CA VAL A 65 -6.91 11.28 13.57
C VAL A 65 -7.23 11.24 15.05
N PRO A 66 -7.68 10.08 15.57
CA PRO A 66 -8.18 9.96 16.94
C PRO A 66 -7.09 9.87 18.01
N PHE A 67 -5.88 9.54 17.62
CA PHE A 67 -4.71 9.38 18.48
C PHE A 67 -3.43 9.73 17.75
N MET A 68 -2.41 10.09 18.50
CA MET A 68 -1.04 10.15 17.97
C MET A 68 -0.38 8.78 18.13
N ARG A 69 0.25 8.30 17.06
CA ARG A 69 0.90 6.99 17.07
C ARG A 69 2.04 6.95 18.09
N PRO A 70 2.12 5.88 18.92
CA PRO A 70 3.21 5.70 19.84
C PRO A 70 4.58 5.75 19.16
N ARG A 71 5.58 6.34 19.82
CA ARG A 71 6.92 6.55 19.28
C ARG A 71 7.60 5.23 18.91
N GLU A 72 7.39 4.18 19.70
CA GLU A 72 7.91 2.83 19.46
C GLU A 72 7.36 2.17 18.19
N LEU A 73 6.25 2.68 17.63
CA LEU A 73 5.65 2.23 16.36
C LEU A 73 5.95 3.18 15.19
N SER A 74 6.84 4.16 15.39
CA SER A 74 7.11 5.24 14.42
C SER A 74 8.55 5.26 13.91
N ASP A 75 9.34 4.27 14.26
CA ASP A 75 10.72 4.11 13.81
C ASP A 75 10.83 3.60 12.35
N ASP A 76 12.06 3.42 11.87
CA ASP A 76 12.33 2.96 10.50
C ASP A 76 12.13 1.45 10.30
N TYR A 77 12.03 0.68 11.38
CA TYR A 77 12.02 -0.78 11.38
C TYR A 77 10.64 -1.37 11.62
N THR A 78 9.74 -0.59 12.20
CA THR A 78 8.37 -1.01 12.47
C THR A 78 7.61 -1.23 11.18
N GLY A 79 7.23 -2.48 10.94
CA GLY A 79 6.43 -2.88 9.78
C GLY A 79 4.98 -2.42 9.86
N THR A 80 4.25 -2.67 8.80
CA THR A 80 2.83 -2.26 8.66
C THR A 80 1.92 -2.95 9.67
N LEU A 81 2.11 -4.25 9.94
CA LEU A 81 1.22 -5.04 10.80
C LEU A 81 1.05 -4.45 12.21
N PRO A 82 2.12 -4.14 12.97
CA PRO A 82 1.99 -3.54 14.30
C PRO A 82 1.25 -2.20 14.29
N VAL A 83 1.44 -1.39 13.26
CA VAL A 83 0.78 -0.07 13.12
C VAL A 83 -0.72 -0.23 12.92
N ILE A 84 -1.14 -1.14 12.03
CA ILE A 84 -2.57 -1.39 11.77
C ILE A 84 -3.22 -2.03 12.99
N ARG A 85 -2.54 -2.99 13.63
CA ARG A 85 -3.01 -3.60 14.88
C ARG A 85 -3.27 -2.54 15.96
N ASN A 86 -2.30 -1.65 16.20
CA ASN A 86 -2.47 -0.56 17.17
C ASN A 86 -3.70 0.28 16.87
N ALA A 87 -3.93 0.67 15.61
CA ALA A 87 -5.10 1.45 15.23
C ALA A 87 -6.40 0.66 15.44
N VAL A 88 -6.45 -0.61 15.03
CA VAL A 88 -7.63 -1.47 15.21
C VAL A 88 -7.94 -1.69 16.69
N ASP A 89 -6.92 -1.95 17.52
CA ASP A 89 -7.07 -2.11 18.97
C ASP A 89 -7.60 -0.84 19.62
N TRP A 90 -7.01 0.31 19.27
CA TRP A 90 -7.47 1.59 19.80
C TRP A 90 -8.95 1.85 19.46
N ILE A 91 -9.34 1.63 18.21
CA ILE A 91 -10.72 1.84 17.75
C ILE A 91 -11.68 0.88 18.48
N ASN A 92 -11.32 -0.38 18.64
CA ASN A 92 -12.15 -1.36 19.38
C ASN A 92 -12.38 -0.99 20.84
N GLN A 93 -11.42 -0.31 21.47
CA GLN A 93 -11.50 0.09 22.88
C GLN A 93 -12.24 1.42 23.09
N ASN A 94 -12.17 2.34 22.12
CA ASN A 94 -12.58 3.73 22.33
C ASN A 94 -13.76 4.19 21.44
N ASP A 95 -14.14 3.43 20.42
CA ASP A 95 -15.26 3.78 19.52
C ASP A 95 -16.16 2.57 19.26
N SER A 96 -15.89 1.78 18.25
CA SER A 96 -16.77 0.68 17.83
C SER A 96 -15.98 -0.53 17.35
N GLN A 97 -16.59 -1.71 17.48
CA GLN A 97 -15.94 -2.95 17.04
C GLN A 97 -15.64 -2.96 15.53
N VAL A 98 -14.37 -3.04 15.18
CA VAL A 98 -13.91 -3.21 13.80
C VAL A 98 -14.24 -4.63 13.34
N LYS A 99 -14.77 -4.77 12.14
CA LYS A 99 -14.99 -6.06 11.47
C LYS A 99 -13.95 -6.31 10.38
N TYR A 100 -13.67 -5.27 9.60
CA TYR A 100 -12.65 -5.30 8.54
C TYR A 100 -11.84 -4.01 8.61
N ALA A 101 -10.54 -4.13 8.35
CA ALA A 101 -9.66 -2.98 8.19
C ALA A 101 -8.89 -3.08 6.87
N CYS A 102 -8.72 -1.94 6.21
CA CYS A 102 -7.86 -1.80 5.04
C CYS A 102 -6.67 -0.92 5.42
N CYS A 103 -5.47 -1.48 5.41
CA CYS A 103 -4.27 -0.64 5.34
C CYS A 103 -4.21 -0.03 3.95
N LEU A 104 -4.24 1.29 3.86
CA LEU A 104 -4.12 2.04 2.63
C LEU A 104 -2.90 2.95 2.74
N TYR A 105 -1.89 2.76 1.88
CA TYR A 105 -0.67 3.55 1.98
C TYR A 105 -0.93 5.02 1.64
N ALA A 106 -0.35 5.91 2.44
CA ALA A 106 -0.40 7.35 2.22
C ALA A 106 0.22 7.77 0.88
N THR A 107 1.15 6.95 0.36
CA THR A 107 1.88 7.15 -0.88
C THR A 107 1.35 6.32 -2.04
N ALA A 108 0.04 6.11 -2.10
CA ALA A 108 -0.64 5.35 -3.16
C ALA A 108 -1.50 6.25 -4.07
N PRO A 109 -0.92 7.21 -4.84
CA PRO A 109 -1.70 8.16 -5.63
C PRO A 109 -2.44 7.52 -6.82
N PHE A 110 -2.13 6.27 -7.15
CA PHE A 110 -2.76 5.52 -8.25
C PHE A 110 -3.90 4.61 -7.80
N VAL A 111 -4.17 4.54 -6.49
CA VAL A 111 -5.27 3.71 -5.99
C VAL A 111 -6.60 4.24 -6.53
N SER A 112 -7.46 3.34 -7.01
CA SER A 112 -8.80 3.71 -7.45
C SER A 112 -9.88 3.23 -6.46
N PRO A 113 -11.02 3.94 -6.39
CA PRO A 113 -12.17 3.51 -5.62
C PRO A 113 -12.64 2.09 -5.95
N GLU A 114 -12.63 1.75 -7.24
CA GLU A 114 -13.08 0.45 -7.77
C GLU A 114 -12.15 -0.69 -7.31
N ASP A 115 -10.84 -0.44 -7.22
CA ASP A 115 -9.89 -1.44 -6.73
C ASP A 115 -10.09 -1.72 -5.23
N LEU A 116 -10.39 -0.69 -4.44
CA LEU A 116 -10.74 -0.84 -3.02
C LEU A 116 -12.03 -1.66 -2.86
N GLN A 117 -13.07 -1.37 -3.64
CA GLN A 117 -14.32 -2.11 -3.66
C GLN A 117 -14.11 -3.57 -4.05
N ARG A 118 -13.30 -3.82 -5.10
CA ARG A 118 -12.96 -5.17 -5.56
C ARG A 118 -12.20 -5.95 -4.49
N GLY A 119 -11.23 -5.32 -3.82
CA GLY A 119 -10.48 -5.95 -2.73
C GLY A 119 -11.38 -6.36 -1.58
N TYR A 120 -12.30 -5.49 -1.15
CA TYR A 120 -13.28 -5.80 -0.11
C TYR A 120 -14.23 -6.94 -0.53
N SER A 121 -14.68 -6.93 -1.76
CA SER A 121 -15.56 -7.96 -2.30
C SER A 121 -14.86 -9.33 -2.33
N LEU A 122 -13.62 -9.39 -2.83
CA LEU A 122 -12.82 -10.62 -2.87
C LEU A 122 -12.54 -11.16 -1.46
N LEU A 123 -12.18 -10.31 -0.50
CA LEU A 123 -11.96 -10.71 0.89
C LEU A 123 -13.17 -11.49 1.45
N LYS A 124 -14.39 -11.01 1.15
CA LYS A 124 -15.62 -11.64 1.65
C LYS A 124 -16.00 -12.90 0.87
N GLN A 125 -15.94 -12.84 -0.45
CA GLN A 125 -16.34 -13.96 -1.32
C GLN A 125 -15.47 -15.19 -1.10
N GLU A 126 -14.17 -15.00 -0.97
CA GLU A 126 -13.20 -16.08 -0.77
C GLU A 126 -13.03 -16.47 0.71
N SER A 127 -13.73 -15.79 1.63
CA SER A 127 -13.53 -15.96 3.08
C SER A 127 -12.05 -15.83 3.47
N ALA A 128 -11.33 -14.95 2.79
CA ALA A 128 -9.89 -14.80 2.93
C ALA A 128 -9.49 -14.07 4.23
N SER A 129 -8.27 -14.29 4.70
CA SER A 129 -7.69 -13.52 5.81
C SER A 129 -7.29 -12.11 5.36
N PHE A 130 -6.70 -12.03 4.15
CA PHE A 130 -6.29 -10.77 3.51
C PHE A 130 -6.66 -10.77 2.03
N ALA A 131 -6.89 -9.56 1.48
CA ALA A 131 -6.96 -9.26 0.05
C ALA A 131 -6.13 -8.01 -0.23
N PHE A 132 -5.09 -8.10 -1.04
CA PHE A 132 -4.17 -7.00 -1.25
C PHE A 132 -3.78 -6.80 -2.70
N SER A 133 -3.36 -5.58 -3.01
CA SER A 133 -2.96 -5.15 -4.35
C SER A 133 -1.67 -5.81 -4.79
N VAL A 134 -1.67 -6.41 -5.98
CA VAL A 134 -0.48 -7.00 -6.62
C VAL A 134 -0.39 -6.55 -8.08
N THR A 135 0.82 -6.59 -8.63
CA THR A 135 1.04 -6.46 -10.08
C THR A 135 2.07 -7.46 -10.55
N ASN A 136 2.05 -7.80 -11.84
CA ASN A 136 3.01 -8.74 -12.38
C ASN A 136 4.35 -8.09 -12.70
N TYR A 137 5.42 -8.86 -12.65
CA TYR A 137 6.73 -8.42 -13.13
C TYR A 137 6.70 -8.14 -14.64
N ALA A 138 7.41 -7.10 -15.06
CA ALA A 138 7.52 -6.76 -16.49
C ALA A 138 8.29 -7.80 -17.31
N PHE A 139 9.20 -8.50 -16.63
CA PHE A 139 10.08 -9.53 -17.21
C PHE A 139 10.09 -10.76 -16.30
N PRO A 140 10.28 -11.98 -16.87
CA PRO A 140 10.33 -13.20 -16.07
C PRO A 140 11.46 -13.15 -15.03
N ILE A 141 11.12 -13.31 -13.76
CA ILE A 141 12.09 -13.32 -12.65
C ILE A 141 13.07 -14.48 -12.76
N GLN A 142 12.66 -15.58 -13.37
CA GLN A 142 13.49 -16.76 -13.62
C GLN A 142 14.70 -16.45 -14.53
N ARG A 143 14.62 -15.40 -15.34
CA ARG A 143 15.70 -14.91 -16.20
C ARG A 143 16.46 -13.71 -15.63
N ALA A 144 16.29 -13.43 -14.35
CA ALA A 144 16.99 -12.33 -13.68
C ALA A 144 18.51 -12.56 -13.70
N ILE A 145 19.25 -11.47 -13.85
CA ILE A 145 20.72 -11.46 -13.85
C ILE A 145 21.24 -10.66 -12.64
N ARG A 146 22.46 -10.94 -12.26
CA ARG A 146 23.22 -10.18 -11.27
C ARG A 146 24.53 -9.66 -11.87
N ILE A 147 24.99 -8.55 -11.36
CA ILE A 147 26.34 -8.04 -11.60
C ILE A 147 27.24 -8.60 -10.49
N THR A 148 28.30 -9.29 -10.84
CA THR A 148 29.28 -9.82 -9.89
C THR A 148 30.20 -8.71 -9.38
N GLU A 149 30.95 -8.97 -8.31
CA GLU A 149 31.96 -8.03 -7.77
C GLU A 149 33.01 -7.61 -8.81
N SER A 150 33.31 -8.49 -9.78
CA SER A 150 34.21 -8.20 -10.91
C SER A 150 33.53 -7.43 -12.07
N GLY A 151 32.27 -6.97 -11.91
CA GLY A 151 31.52 -6.24 -12.92
C GLY A 151 30.98 -7.10 -14.07
N ARG A 152 31.04 -8.43 -13.95
CA ARG A 152 30.55 -9.35 -14.99
C ARG A 152 29.10 -9.76 -14.72
N VAL A 153 28.41 -10.22 -15.77
CA VAL A 153 27.01 -10.66 -15.73
C VAL A 153 26.93 -12.16 -15.41
N ALA A 154 26.02 -12.54 -14.51
CA ALA A 154 25.64 -13.92 -14.25
C ALA A 154 24.13 -14.03 -14.05
N MET A 155 23.51 -15.14 -14.46
CA MET A 155 22.10 -15.40 -14.18
C MET A 155 21.94 -15.95 -12.76
N PHE A 156 20.79 -15.62 -12.10
CA PHE A 156 20.39 -16.29 -10.87
C PHE A 156 19.99 -17.75 -11.13
N ASN A 157 19.31 -17.99 -12.26
CA ASN A 157 18.82 -19.31 -12.66
C ASN A 157 19.31 -19.68 -14.08
N PRO A 158 20.56 -20.16 -14.27
CA PRO A 158 21.17 -20.42 -15.58
C PRO A 158 20.39 -21.43 -16.45
N GLN A 159 19.62 -22.34 -15.82
CA GLN A 159 18.79 -23.33 -16.53
C GLN A 159 17.73 -22.69 -17.42
N HIS A 160 17.35 -21.43 -17.17
CA HIS A 160 16.36 -20.70 -17.94
C HIS A 160 16.95 -19.82 -19.06
N PHE A 161 18.24 -19.96 -19.38
CA PHE A 161 18.89 -19.16 -20.42
C PHE A 161 18.17 -19.27 -21.77
N ASN A 162 17.79 -20.49 -22.17
CA ASN A 162 17.12 -20.79 -23.44
C ASN A 162 15.57 -20.84 -23.31
N SER A 163 15.00 -20.63 -22.12
CA SER A 163 13.55 -20.66 -21.93
C SER A 163 12.91 -19.43 -22.57
N ARG A 164 11.83 -19.62 -23.35
CA ARG A 164 11.05 -18.50 -23.87
C ARG A 164 10.25 -17.85 -22.74
N SER A 165 10.10 -16.53 -22.74
CA SER A 165 9.41 -15.80 -21.69
C SER A 165 7.96 -16.26 -21.48
N GLN A 166 7.27 -16.63 -22.56
CA GLN A 166 5.87 -17.10 -22.52
C GLN A 166 5.69 -18.52 -21.94
N ASP A 167 6.78 -19.29 -21.82
CA ASP A 167 6.74 -20.65 -21.27
C ASP A 167 7.11 -20.67 -19.78
N LEU A 168 7.45 -19.51 -19.21
CA LEU A 168 7.80 -19.36 -17.80
C LEU A 168 6.58 -18.95 -16.98
N GLU A 169 6.53 -19.44 -15.75
CA GLU A 169 5.49 -19.10 -14.80
C GLU A 169 5.46 -17.59 -14.56
N GLU A 170 4.27 -16.98 -14.63
CA GLU A 170 4.07 -15.56 -14.35
C GLU A 170 4.28 -15.27 -12.87
N ALA A 171 5.14 -14.32 -12.55
CA ALA A 171 5.42 -13.89 -11.19
C ALA A 171 4.74 -12.55 -10.89
N TRP A 172 4.29 -12.43 -9.64
CA TRP A 172 3.61 -11.25 -9.11
C TRP A 172 4.39 -10.69 -7.92
N HIS A 173 4.23 -9.39 -7.68
CA HIS A 173 4.76 -8.74 -6.50
C HIS A 173 3.71 -7.83 -5.87
N ASP A 174 3.92 -7.49 -4.62
CA ASP A 174 3.16 -6.50 -3.89
C ASP A 174 3.16 -5.16 -4.65
N ALA A 175 1.99 -4.58 -4.85
CA ALA A 175 1.84 -3.28 -5.49
C ALA A 175 2.01 -2.11 -4.52
N GLY A 176 2.09 -2.35 -3.21
CA GLY A 176 2.33 -1.34 -2.20
C GLY A 176 1.24 -0.27 -2.13
N GLN A 177 -0.03 -0.62 -2.39
CA GLN A 177 -1.11 0.35 -2.36
C GLN A 177 -2.09 0.11 -1.21
N PHE A 178 -2.69 -1.09 -1.13
CA PHE A 178 -3.66 -1.39 -0.08
C PHE A 178 -3.70 -2.88 0.28
N TYR A 179 -4.12 -3.14 1.53
CA TYR A 179 -4.23 -4.48 2.12
C TYR A 179 -5.49 -4.54 2.96
N TRP A 180 -6.53 -5.19 2.48
CA TRP A 180 -7.72 -5.52 3.24
C TRP A 180 -7.46 -6.71 4.14
N GLY A 181 -8.02 -6.72 5.35
CA GLY A 181 -7.95 -7.86 6.25
C GLY A 181 -9.12 -7.92 7.19
N THR A 182 -9.42 -9.13 7.68
CA THR A 182 -10.34 -9.30 8.80
C THR A 182 -9.71 -8.75 10.08
N LYS A 183 -10.56 -8.38 11.06
CA LYS A 183 -10.05 -7.98 12.38
C LYS A 183 -9.12 -9.03 12.97
N GLU A 184 -9.53 -10.29 12.91
CA GLU A 184 -8.79 -11.43 13.44
C GLU A 184 -7.41 -11.57 12.80
N ALA A 185 -7.31 -11.38 11.47
CA ALA A 185 -6.06 -11.47 10.75
C ALA A 185 -5.07 -10.38 11.19
N TRP A 186 -5.54 -9.13 11.35
CA TRP A 186 -4.73 -8.01 11.81
C TRP A 186 -4.29 -8.18 13.27
N LEU A 187 -5.18 -8.61 14.17
CA LEU A 187 -4.90 -8.73 15.59
C LEU A 187 -4.01 -9.93 15.93
N LYS A 188 -4.09 -11.02 15.15
CA LYS A 188 -3.26 -12.22 15.34
C LYS A 188 -1.90 -12.14 14.64
N GLU A 189 -1.55 -11.01 14.06
CA GLU A 189 -0.28 -10.80 13.33
C GLU A 189 0.01 -11.88 12.28
N GLN A 190 -1.02 -12.31 11.55
CA GLN A 190 -0.83 -13.24 10.46
C GLN A 190 0.02 -12.58 9.36
N THR A 191 0.93 -13.35 8.77
CA THR A 191 1.69 -12.87 7.61
C THR A 191 0.76 -12.52 6.48
N LEU A 192 1.00 -11.38 5.80
CA LEU A 192 0.19 -10.94 4.66
C LEU A 192 0.23 -11.96 3.51
N PHE A 193 1.41 -12.53 3.25
CA PHE A 193 1.62 -13.53 2.20
C PHE A 193 1.43 -14.94 2.78
N ASN A 194 0.21 -15.44 2.69
CA ASN A 194 -0.17 -16.76 3.17
C ASN A 194 -1.24 -17.39 2.25
N GLU A 195 -1.48 -18.68 2.39
CA GLU A 195 -2.42 -19.45 1.56
C GLU A 195 -3.89 -18.99 1.66
N ARG A 196 -4.22 -18.23 2.71
CA ARG A 196 -5.56 -17.67 2.92
C ARG A 196 -5.67 -16.21 2.44
N ALA A 197 -4.66 -15.70 1.77
CA ALA A 197 -4.67 -14.38 1.17
C ALA A 197 -5.05 -14.44 -0.33
N VAL A 198 -5.77 -13.43 -0.81
CA VAL A 198 -6.17 -13.32 -2.22
C VAL A 198 -5.59 -12.06 -2.85
N ALA A 199 -5.26 -12.16 -4.13
CA ALA A 199 -4.60 -11.12 -4.89
C ALA A 199 -5.61 -10.22 -5.63
N VAL A 200 -5.51 -8.91 -5.45
CA VAL A 200 -6.19 -7.89 -6.25
C VAL A 200 -5.23 -7.42 -7.34
N LYS A 201 -5.37 -7.98 -8.53
CA LYS A 201 -4.46 -7.72 -9.65
C LYS A 201 -4.64 -6.31 -10.21
N LEU A 202 -3.58 -5.52 -10.23
CA LEU A 202 -3.53 -4.17 -10.80
C LEU A 202 -2.68 -4.14 -12.08
N PRO A 203 -3.03 -3.30 -13.08
CA PRO A 203 -2.20 -3.11 -14.24
C PRO A 203 -0.92 -2.35 -13.88
N ARG A 204 0.22 -2.75 -14.42
CA ARG A 204 1.55 -2.17 -14.12
C ARG A 204 1.63 -0.65 -14.24
N HIS A 205 0.91 -0.06 -15.19
CA HIS A 205 0.91 1.39 -15.39
C HIS A 205 0.22 2.18 -14.27
N ARG A 206 -0.42 1.51 -13.30
CA ARG A 206 -0.98 2.10 -12.08
C ARG A 206 -0.26 1.66 -10.80
N VAL A 207 0.96 1.16 -10.95
CA VAL A 207 1.76 0.72 -9.81
C VAL A 207 3.13 1.37 -9.84
N GLN A 208 3.45 2.16 -8.82
CA GLN A 208 4.75 2.74 -8.58
C GLN A 208 4.95 2.88 -7.07
N ASP A 209 5.91 2.14 -6.55
CA ASP A 209 6.42 2.38 -5.20
C ASP A 209 7.28 3.65 -5.21
N ILE A 210 7.01 4.58 -4.28
CA ILE A 210 7.63 5.91 -4.27
C ILE A 210 8.55 6.01 -3.06
N ASP A 211 9.80 5.65 -3.27
CA ASP A 211 10.82 5.58 -2.22
C ASP A 211 11.98 6.56 -2.42
N THR A 212 12.29 6.88 -3.66
CA THR A 212 13.37 7.78 -4.04
C THR A 212 12.83 9.00 -4.81
N HIS A 213 13.68 10.00 -5.01
CA HIS A 213 13.30 11.15 -5.84
C HIS A 213 13.05 10.76 -7.30
N GLU A 214 13.77 9.76 -7.81
CA GLU A 214 13.53 9.20 -9.16
C GLU A 214 12.15 8.56 -9.27
N ASP A 215 11.76 7.77 -8.26
CA ASP A 215 10.40 7.19 -8.20
C ASP A 215 9.33 8.27 -8.16
N TRP A 216 9.57 9.36 -7.43
CA TRP A 216 8.65 10.49 -7.35
C TRP A 216 8.41 11.11 -8.71
N VAL A 217 9.49 11.47 -9.42
CA VAL A 217 9.41 12.07 -10.76
C VAL A 217 8.73 11.12 -11.74
N ARG A 218 9.06 9.83 -11.70
CA ARG A 218 8.43 8.81 -12.53
C ARG A 218 6.94 8.69 -12.23
N ALA A 219 6.56 8.68 -10.96
CA ALA A 219 5.16 8.65 -10.54
C ALA A 219 4.39 9.87 -11.06
N GLU A 220 4.97 11.08 -11.00
CA GLU A 220 4.34 12.28 -11.56
C GLU A 220 4.09 12.16 -13.07
N TRP A 221 5.06 11.64 -13.84
CA TRP A 221 4.87 11.43 -15.27
C TRP A 221 3.76 10.42 -15.56
N MET A 222 3.75 9.31 -14.84
CA MET A 222 2.71 8.29 -14.98
C MET A 222 1.32 8.87 -14.64
N PHE A 223 1.23 9.63 -13.55
CA PHE A 223 -0.02 10.23 -13.09
C PHE A 223 -0.58 11.24 -14.11
N ARG A 224 0.27 12.14 -14.62
CA ARG A 224 -0.13 13.11 -15.65
C ARG A 224 -0.57 12.42 -16.94
N ALA A 225 0.14 11.38 -17.37
CA ALA A 225 -0.23 10.61 -18.56
C ALA A 225 -1.58 9.88 -18.40
N MET A 226 -1.93 9.43 -17.20
CA MET A 226 -3.25 8.85 -16.93
C MET A 226 -4.35 9.90 -17.00
N LYS A 227 -4.16 11.04 -16.33
CA LYS A 227 -5.14 12.14 -16.30
C LYS A 227 -5.37 12.81 -17.65
N SER A 228 -4.42 12.75 -18.57
CA SER A 228 -4.60 13.29 -19.93
C SER A 228 -5.52 12.43 -20.83
N LYS A 229 -5.92 11.24 -20.38
CA LYS A 229 -6.81 10.32 -21.11
C LYS A 229 -8.26 10.31 -20.57
N GLU A 230 -8.47 10.94 -19.42
CA GLU A 230 -9.79 11.22 -18.83
C GLU A 230 -10.37 12.53 -19.40
#